data_f642163e9e4d38421fab2ded9ed3237e
#
_entry.id   f642163e9e4d38421fab2ded9ed3237e
#
_cell.length_a   1.000
_cell.length_b   1.000
_cell.length_c   1.000
_cell.angle_alpha   90.00
_cell.angle_beta   90.00
_cell.angle_gamma   90.00
#
_symmetry.space_group_name_H-M   'P 1'
#
loop_
_entity.id
_entity.type
_entity.pdbx_description
1 polymer ?
#
loop_
_entity_poly.entity_id
_entity_poly.type
_entity_poly.pdbx_seq_one_letter_code
_entity_poly.pdbx_strand_id
1 'polypeptide(L)'
;ARLGDVGAAIQEHAEKNGYSVVRDLCGHGVGMHFHEEPDVEHFGRRGTGMMIVPGMTFTIEPMINMGTYEVFIDDADGWTVCTDDGMPSAQWENMILITETGNEILTY
;
A
#
# COMPACT_ATOMS: atom_id res chain seq x y z
N ALA A 1 10.76 -12.60 4.46
CA ALA A 1 10.39 -11.51 3.55
C ALA A 1 10.51 -10.15 4.25
N ARG A 2 10.61 -9.10 3.46
CA ARG A 2 10.71 -7.71 3.94
C ARG A 2 9.58 -6.88 3.35
N LEU A 3 9.28 -5.73 3.96
CA LEU A 3 8.21 -4.85 3.47
C LEU A 3 8.47 -4.36 2.03
N GLY A 4 9.74 -4.17 1.66
CA GLY A 4 10.09 -3.86 0.27
C GLY A 4 9.72 -4.94 -0.72
N ASP A 5 9.69 -6.20 -0.29
CA ASP A 5 9.23 -7.31 -1.14
C ASP A 5 7.73 -7.19 -1.41
N VAL A 6 6.95 -6.79 -0.41
CA VAL A 6 5.51 -6.55 -0.57
C VAL A 6 5.27 -5.41 -1.55
N GLY A 7 5.94 -4.28 -1.37
CA GLY A 7 5.83 -3.13 -2.26
C GLY A 7 6.23 -3.46 -3.69
N ALA A 8 7.35 -4.18 -3.86
CA ALA A 8 7.81 -4.60 -5.18
C ALA A 8 6.80 -5.52 -5.87
N ALA A 9 6.22 -6.48 -5.15
CA ALA A 9 5.23 -7.39 -5.72
C ALA A 9 3.99 -6.66 -6.22
N ILE A 10 3.49 -5.69 -5.44
CA ILE A 10 2.33 -4.89 -5.81
C ILE A 10 2.65 -4.04 -7.04
N GLN A 11 3.78 -3.35 -7.02
CA GLN A 11 4.22 -2.50 -8.12
C GLN A 11 4.41 -3.30 -9.41
N GLU A 12 5.10 -4.42 -9.35
CA GLU A 12 5.33 -5.28 -10.51
C GLU A 12 4.02 -5.76 -11.14
N HIS A 13 3.08 -6.19 -10.29
CA HIS A 13 1.78 -6.66 -10.76
C HIS A 13 0.97 -5.55 -11.44
N ALA A 14 0.92 -4.36 -10.84
CA ALA A 14 0.20 -3.22 -11.39
C ALA A 14 0.81 -2.79 -12.73
N GLU A 15 2.13 -2.61 -12.78
CA GLU A 15 2.83 -2.14 -13.99
C GLU A 15 2.76 -3.15 -15.12
N LYS A 16 2.82 -4.43 -14.82
CA LYS A 16 2.65 -5.50 -15.80
C LYS A 16 1.28 -5.43 -16.49
N ASN A 17 0.26 -4.95 -15.81
CA ASN A 17 -1.09 -4.79 -16.34
C ASN A 17 -1.37 -3.39 -16.87
N GLY A 18 -0.35 -2.54 -17.00
CA GLY A 18 -0.47 -1.20 -17.57
C GLY A 18 -0.96 -0.13 -16.61
N TYR A 19 -0.92 -0.40 -15.29
CA TYR A 19 -1.34 0.54 -14.25
C TYR A 19 -0.14 1.05 -13.46
N SER A 20 -0.35 2.06 -12.63
CA SER A 20 0.67 2.58 -11.73
C SER A 20 0.18 2.57 -10.28
N VAL A 21 1.13 2.56 -9.34
CA VAL A 21 0.85 2.55 -7.90
C VAL A 21 1.15 3.93 -7.33
N VAL A 22 0.19 4.50 -6.59
CA VAL A 22 0.37 5.78 -5.89
C VAL A 22 1.46 5.63 -4.84
N ARG A 23 2.40 6.58 -4.79
CA ARG A 23 3.58 6.54 -3.92
C ARG A 23 3.48 7.44 -2.70
N ASP A 24 2.63 8.46 -2.74
CA ASP A 24 2.50 9.44 -1.66
C ASP A 24 1.70 8.92 -0.47
N LEU A 25 1.02 7.79 -0.63
CA LEU A 25 0.21 7.16 0.39
C LEU A 25 0.62 5.71 0.56
N CYS A 26 0.52 5.20 1.80
CA CYS A 26 0.97 3.84 2.12
C CYS A 26 0.02 3.16 3.11
N GLY A 27 0.19 1.85 3.27
CA GLY A 27 -0.41 1.10 4.37
C GLY A 27 0.32 1.38 5.67
N HIS A 28 -0.17 0.81 6.76
CA HIS A 28 0.33 1.14 8.10
C HIS A 28 0.24 -0.06 9.04
N GLY A 29 1.05 -0.04 10.11
CA GLY A 29 0.90 -0.96 11.20
C GLY A 29 -0.41 -0.72 11.94
N VAL A 30 -0.92 -1.77 12.57
CA VAL A 30 -2.14 -1.72 13.39
C VAL A 30 -1.84 -2.46 14.70
N GLY A 31 -2.09 -1.81 15.81
CA GLY A 31 -1.89 -2.38 17.12
C GLY A 31 -2.72 -1.64 18.15
N MET A 32 -2.07 -1.06 19.17
CA MET A 32 -2.77 -0.24 20.17
C MET A 32 -3.32 1.03 19.56
N HIS A 33 -2.75 1.50 18.46
CA HIS A 33 -3.23 2.65 17.70
C HIS A 33 -3.73 2.18 16.34
N PHE A 34 -4.73 2.85 15.79
CA PHE A 34 -5.30 2.51 14.48
C PHE A 34 -4.25 2.68 13.36
N HIS A 35 -3.47 3.76 13.45
CA HIS A 35 -2.33 3.98 12.55
C HIS A 35 -1.06 4.02 13.38
N GLU A 36 -0.15 3.11 13.15
CA GLU A 36 1.15 3.08 13.81
C GLU A 36 2.21 2.51 12.86
N GLU A 37 3.48 2.61 13.24
CA GLU A 37 4.56 2.04 12.46
C GLU A 37 4.42 0.51 12.34
N PRO A 38 4.93 -0.10 11.24
CA PRO A 38 5.66 0.56 10.16
C PRO A 38 4.76 1.11 9.07
N ASP A 39 5.29 2.03 8.24
CA ASP A 39 4.67 2.39 6.97
C ASP A 39 4.85 1.22 6.00
N VAL A 40 3.80 0.87 5.28
CA VAL A 40 3.79 -0.23 4.32
C VAL A 40 3.59 0.35 2.92
N GLU A 41 4.69 0.56 2.22
CA GLU A 41 4.65 1.11 0.87
C GLU A 41 4.20 0.06 -0.15
N HIS A 42 3.48 0.50 -1.17
CA HIS A 42 2.95 -0.37 -2.22
C HIS A 42 3.81 -0.34 -3.49
N PHE A 43 5.04 0.15 -3.34
CA PHE A 43 6.07 0.15 -4.35
C PHE A 43 7.41 -0.13 -3.65
N GLY A 44 8.45 -0.41 -4.40
CA GLY A 44 9.78 -0.56 -3.80
C GLY A 44 10.64 -1.60 -4.50
N ARG A 45 11.73 -1.94 -3.81
CA ARG A 45 12.70 -2.93 -4.30
C ARG A 45 12.72 -4.15 -3.40
N ARG A 46 12.85 -5.32 -4.01
CA ARG A 46 13.01 -6.58 -3.28
C ARG A 46 14.26 -6.53 -2.39
N GLY A 47 14.16 -7.16 -1.23
CA GLY A 47 15.24 -7.26 -0.26
C GLY A 47 15.45 -6.01 0.58
N THR A 48 14.54 -5.03 0.53
CA THR A 48 14.64 -3.78 1.28
C THR A 48 13.53 -3.65 2.32
N GLY A 49 13.70 -2.69 3.23
CA GLY A 49 12.72 -2.37 4.25
C GLY A 49 12.77 -3.28 5.45
N MET A 50 11.82 -3.09 6.37
CA MET A 50 11.73 -3.84 7.60
C MET A 50 11.43 -5.32 7.33
N MET A 51 12.08 -6.22 8.08
CA MET A 51 11.79 -7.65 8.00
C MET A 51 10.41 -7.93 8.58
N ILE A 52 9.63 -8.74 7.86
CA ILE A 52 8.31 -9.17 8.30
C ILE A 52 8.48 -10.37 9.24
N VAL A 53 7.88 -10.28 10.43
CA VAL A 53 7.97 -11.33 11.43
C VAL A 53 6.58 -11.74 11.91
N PRO A 54 6.40 -12.99 12.38
CA PRO A 54 5.11 -13.45 12.92
C PRO A 54 4.60 -12.53 14.04
N GLY A 55 3.31 -12.31 14.07
CA GLY A 55 2.65 -11.43 15.04
C GLY A 55 2.43 -10.00 14.55
N MET A 56 3.08 -9.59 13.47
CA MET A 56 2.85 -8.26 12.90
C MET A 56 1.46 -8.16 12.30
N THR A 57 0.80 -7.03 12.53
CA THR A 57 -0.44 -6.67 11.85
C THR A 57 -0.23 -5.33 11.13
N PHE A 58 -0.65 -5.27 9.89
CA PHE A 58 -0.54 -4.05 9.09
C PHE A 58 -1.58 -4.07 7.97
N THR A 59 -1.79 -2.92 7.34
CA THR A 59 -2.70 -2.83 6.22
C THR A 59 -1.95 -2.89 4.89
N ILE A 60 -2.60 -3.46 3.89
CA ILE A 60 -2.22 -3.34 2.49
C ILE A 60 -3.39 -2.64 1.82
N GLU A 61 -3.16 -1.43 1.33
CA GLU A 61 -4.24 -0.57 0.83
C GLU A 61 -3.81 0.19 -0.43
N PRO A 62 -3.32 -0.51 -1.47
CA PRO A 62 -2.77 0.16 -2.63
C PRO A 62 -3.81 1.00 -3.35
N MET A 63 -3.38 2.17 -3.81
CA MET A 63 -4.13 2.97 -4.76
C MET A 63 -3.52 2.74 -6.13
N ILE A 64 -4.34 2.24 -7.05
CA ILE A 64 -3.91 1.86 -8.40
C ILE A 64 -4.51 2.85 -9.39
N ASN A 65 -3.66 3.56 -10.11
CA ASN A 65 -4.06 4.56 -11.10
C ASN A 65 -3.98 3.96 -12.51
N MET A 66 -4.95 4.29 -13.33
CA MET A 66 -4.93 3.90 -14.75
C MET A 66 -3.84 4.66 -15.51
N GLY A 67 -3.55 5.91 -15.13
CA GLY A 67 -2.51 6.73 -15.71
C GLY A 67 -1.23 6.75 -14.87
N THR A 68 -0.71 7.94 -14.59
CA THR A 68 0.51 8.11 -13.78
C THR A 68 0.23 7.92 -12.29
N TYR A 69 1.29 7.65 -11.51
CA TYR A 69 1.15 7.45 -10.06
C TYR A 69 0.97 8.75 -9.28
N GLU A 70 1.14 9.89 -9.92
CA GLU A 70 1.09 11.19 -9.27
C GLU A 70 -0.31 11.59 -8.87
N VAL A 71 -0.44 12.17 -7.68
CA VAL A 71 -1.71 12.61 -7.11
C VAL A 71 -1.56 13.99 -6.49
N PHE A 72 -2.69 14.65 -6.22
CA PHE A 72 -2.71 15.91 -5.49
C PHE A 72 -3.91 15.95 -4.55
N ILE A 73 -3.84 16.82 -3.54
CA ILE A 73 -4.94 17.04 -2.61
C ILE A 73 -5.79 18.19 -3.14
N ASP A 74 -7.11 17.98 -3.21
CA ASP A 74 -8.04 19.00 -3.69
C ASP A 74 -8.09 20.17 -2.70
N ASP A 75 -7.79 21.37 -3.17
CA ASP A 75 -7.79 22.59 -2.35
C ASP A 75 -9.19 22.95 -1.83
N ALA A 76 -10.25 22.49 -2.50
CA ALA A 76 -11.62 22.82 -2.12
C ALA A 76 -12.02 22.25 -0.77
N ASP A 77 -11.54 21.03 -0.43
CA ASP A 77 -11.83 20.39 0.85
C ASP A 77 -10.59 20.09 1.68
N GLY A 78 -9.39 20.16 1.10
CA GLY A 78 -8.12 19.95 1.77
C GLY A 78 -7.80 18.50 2.11
N TRP A 79 -8.59 17.53 1.66
CA TRP A 79 -8.34 16.12 1.97
C TRP A 79 -8.63 15.13 0.84
N THR A 80 -9.44 15.47 -0.14
CA THR A 80 -9.71 14.58 -1.28
C THR A 80 -8.45 14.43 -2.12
N VAL A 81 -8.02 13.19 -2.34
CA VAL A 81 -6.85 12.87 -3.18
C VAL A 81 -7.32 12.59 -4.59
N CYS A 82 -6.80 13.33 -5.55
CA CYS A 82 -7.16 13.23 -6.96
C CYS A 82 -5.96 12.77 -7.78
N THR A 83 -6.23 12.05 -8.88
CA THR A 83 -5.17 11.72 -9.84
C THR A 83 -4.73 12.97 -10.59
N ASP A 84 -3.43 13.13 -10.78
CA ASP A 84 -2.85 14.33 -11.40
C ASP A 84 -3.25 14.48 -12.87
N ASP A 85 -3.44 13.36 -13.56
CA ASP A 85 -3.82 13.33 -14.98
C ASP A 85 -5.32 13.15 -15.22
N GLY A 86 -6.15 13.08 -14.17
CA GLY A 86 -7.60 12.90 -14.27
C GLY A 86 -8.06 11.50 -14.67
N MET A 87 -7.14 10.53 -14.79
CA MET A 87 -7.49 9.16 -15.12
C MET A 87 -8.06 8.41 -13.90
N PRO A 88 -8.87 7.35 -14.13
CA PRO A 88 -9.46 6.58 -13.02
C PRO A 88 -8.45 5.98 -12.05
N SER A 89 -8.86 5.82 -10.80
CA SER A 89 -8.10 5.18 -9.74
C SER A 89 -9.01 4.27 -8.91
N ALA A 90 -8.42 3.25 -8.30
CA ALA A 90 -9.14 2.33 -7.41
C ALA A 90 -8.30 2.02 -6.19
N GLN A 91 -8.96 1.81 -5.05
CA GLN A 91 -8.31 1.43 -3.81
C GLN A 91 -9.11 0.33 -3.12
N TRP A 92 -8.38 -0.58 -2.48
CA TRP A 92 -8.95 -1.59 -1.59
C TRP A 92 -8.00 -1.81 -0.42
N GLU A 93 -8.55 -1.89 0.80
CA GLU A 93 -7.75 -2.06 2.00
C GLU A 93 -8.06 -3.39 2.68
N ASN A 94 -7.00 -4.12 3.04
CA ASN A 94 -7.08 -5.32 3.86
C ASN A 94 -6.14 -5.20 5.05
N MET A 95 -6.57 -5.66 6.23
CA MET A 95 -5.71 -5.83 7.39
C MET A 95 -5.16 -7.25 7.39
N ILE A 96 -3.85 -7.40 7.55
CA ILE A 96 -3.14 -8.68 7.44
C ILE A 96 -2.47 -8.99 8.77
N LEU A 97 -2.62 -10.23 9.23
CA LEU A 97 -1.84 -10.79 10.34
C LEU A 97 -0.77 -11.72 9.77
N ILE A 98 0.46 -11.53 10.18
CA ILE A 98 1.55 -12.43 9.80
C ILE A 98 1.61 -13.58 10.79
N THR A 99 1.57 -14.80 10.26
CA THR A 99 1.67 -16.04 11.04
C THR A 99 3.03 -16.69 10.81
N GLU A 100 3.35 -17.73 11.58
CA GLU A 100 4.61 -18.45 11.42
C GLU A 100 4.75 -19.12 10.05
N THR A 101 3.62 -19.47 9.41
CA THR A 101 3.61 -20.21 8.15
C THR A 101 3.13 -19.37 6.95
N GLY A 102 2.73 -18.11 7.17
CA GLY A 102 2.20 -17.27 6.09
C GLY A 102 1.49 -16.04 6.62
N ASN A 103 0.26 -15.85 6.18
CA ASN A 103 -0.52 -14.68 6.59
C ASN A 103 -2.01 -15.03 6.64
N GLU A 104 -2.76 -14.18 7.34
CA GLU A 104 -4.20 -14.27 7.46
C GLU A 104 -4.81 -12.91 7.18
N ILE A 105 -5.83 -12.86 6.33
CA ILE A 105 -6.58 -11.63 6.05
C ILE A 105 -7.64 -11.47 7.13
N LEU A 106 -7.53 -10.39 7.92
CA LEU A 106 -8.45 -10.11 9.02
C LEU A 106 -9.69 -9.33 8.58
N THR A 107 -9.57 -8.54 7.50
CA THR A 107 -10.67 -7.76 6.94
C THR A 107 -10.72 -7.94 5.43
N TYR A 108 -11.90 -7.88 4.85
CA TYR A 108 -12.09 -7.99 3.40
C TYR A 108 -12.70 -6.73 2.82
#